data_ac4d66ea86b3337fcfbe68ff3f8dfd87
#
_entry.id   ac4d66ea86b3337fcfbe68ff3f8dfd87
#
_cell.length_a   1.000
_cell.length_b   1.000
_cell.length_c   1.000
_cell.angle_alpha   90.00
_cell.angle_beta   90.00
_cell.angle_gamma   90.00
#
_symmetry.space_group_name_H-M   'P 1'
#
loop_
_entity.id
_entity.type
_entity.pdbx_description
1 polymer ?
#
loop_
_entity_poly.entity_id
_entity_poly.type
_entity_poly.pdbx_seq_one_letter_code
_entity_poly.pdbx_strand_id
1 'polypeptide(L)'
;MKICIVGASGLLGEGFQHISKDTENEFVFCYAKNKIPNAEQLDITREDAIKSFFQIHKPDVLINCSAIADLEFCEKNKSHAFNVNTLGAKKLAQACNTYDSHLIHVSTDYVFDGKAGPYQENDTPKPISYYGQTKHQSEELVLKENEKFCVVRTGVLYGWCQNRQNLGTMIISELRNNKQVKLINDQQVSPSYTDNIAEMMLELAQMKISGIFNVTNSSIMTRYDFGMLLSEVFGLNKSLIKSISAEDFHWKVPRPHKGGLLIEKISKILHKKPLSVKECLMRMRGEEERKEC
;
A
#
# COMPACT_ATOMS: atom_id res chain seq x y z
N MET A 1 22.54 5.02 2.28
CA MET A 1 21.76 5.28 1.05
C MET A 1 20.68 6.29 1.39
N LYS A 2 20.46 7.30 0.53
CA LYS A 2 19.39 8.29 0.72
C LYS A 2 18.11 7.83 0.04
N ILE A 3 17.06 7.61 0.82
CA ILE A 3 15.76 7.09 0.37
C ILE A 3 14.69 8.14 0.60
N CYS A 4 13.99 8.53 -0.46
CA CYS A 4 12.85 9.45 -0.36
C CYS A 4 11.53 8.69 -0.40
N ILE A 5 10.65 8.94 0.56
CA ILE A 5 9.32 8.35 0.66
C ILE A 5 8.27 9.41 0.32
N VAL A 6 7.69 9.32 -0.86
CA VAL A 6 6.62 10.21 -1.30
C VAL A 6 5.27 9.65 -0.88
N GLY A 7 4.42 10.48 -0.27
CA GLY A 7 3.17 10.03 0.35
C GLY A 7 3.34 9.48 1.76
N ALA A 8 4.34 9.99 2.49
CA ALA A 8 4.70 9.54 3.83
C ALA A 8 3.60 9.74 4.89
N SER A 9 2.64 10.63 4.67
CA SER A 9 1.47 10.82 5.53
C SER A 9 0.36 9.75 5.31
N GLY A 10 0.55 8.85 4.37
CA GLY A 10 -0.35 7.74 4.11
C GLY A 10 -0.03 6.50 4.94
N LEU A 11 -0.91 5.50 4.88
CA LEU A 11 -0.82 4.28 5.70
C LEU A 11 0.50 3.51 5.48
N LEU A 12 0.93 3.28 4.24
CA LEU A 12 2.22 2.63 3.96
C LEU A 12 3.41 3.55 4.29
N GLY A 13 3.26 4.86 4.06
CA GLY A 13 4.27 5.85 4.41
C GLY A 13 4.58 5.87 5.90
N GLU A 14 3.58 5.66 6.77
CA GLU A 14 3.77 5.54 8.22
C GLU A 14 4.53 4.26 8.59
N GLY A 15 4.29 3.14 7.88
CA GLY A 15 5.10 1.93 8.02
C GLY A 15 6.59 2.21 7.75
N PHE A 16 6.92 3.00 6.73
CA PHE A 16 8.31 3.43 6.50
C PHE A 16 8.86 4.32 7.63
N GLN A 17 8.03 5.21 8.20
CA GLN A 17 8.45 6.02 9.36
C GLN A 17 8.77 5.15 10.58
N HIS A 18 8.01 4.05 10.80
CA HIS A 18 8.27 3.12 11.89
C HIS A 18 9.62 2.42 11.72
N ILE A 19 9.85 1.79 10.57
CA ILE A 19 11.06 0.98 10.32
C ILE A 19 12.31 1.82 10.07
N SER A 20 12.18 3.11 9.72
CA SER A 20 13.33 3.98 9.45
C SER A 20 14.25 4.16 10.65
N LYS A 21 13.74 3.96 11.87
CA LYS A 21 14.48 4.08 13.12
C LYS A 21 15.50 2.96 13.34
N ASP A 22 15.30 1.83 12.66
CA ASP A 22 16.07 0.60 12.84
C ASP A 22 17.03 0.34 11.66
N THR A 23 17.43 1.40 10.94
CA THR A 23 18.29 1.30 9.75
C THR A 23 19.26 2.47 9.65
N GLU A 24 20.43 2.23 9.05
CA GLU A 24 21.46 3.25 8.79
C GLU A 24 21.16 4.12 7.54
N ASN A 25 20.06 3.89 6.85
CA ASN A 25 19.69 4.70 5.68
C ASN A 25 19.24 6.11 6.09
N GLU A 26 19.56 7.09 5.25
CA GLU A 26 19.03 8.44 5.36
C GLU A 26 17.66 8.51 4.71
N PHE A 27 16.62 8.93 5.45
CA PHE A 27 15.26 9.06 4.93
C PHE A 27 14.85 10.51 4.78
N VAL A 28 14.21 10.82 3.64
CA VAL A 28 13.48 12.06 3.42
C VAL A 28 12.01 11.71 3.22
N PHE A 29 11.17 12.12 4.14
CA PHE A 29 9.72 11.89 4.08
C PHE A 29 9.01 13.06 3.42
N CYS A 30 8.07 12.77 2.49
CA CYS A 30 7.31 13.80 1.77
C CYS A 30 5.81 13.61 1.93
N TYR A 31 5.11 14.71 2.18
CA TYR A 31 3.64 14.78 2.23
C TYR A 31 3.10 15.77 1.20
N ALA A 32 1.86 15.59 0.76
CA ALA A 32 1.21 16.56 -0.14
C ALA A 32 0.33 17.57 0.64
N LYS A 33 -0.65 17.08 1.39
CA LYS A 33 -1.65 17.89 2.11
C LYS A 33 -1.55 17.74 3.63
N ASN A 34 -1.45 16.52 4.13
CA ASN A 34 -1.45 16.24 5.56
C ASN A 34 -0.01 16.31 6.07
N LYS A 35 0.31 17.42 6.72
CA LYS A 35 1.65 17.63 7.29
C LYS A 35 1.96 16.61 8.38
N ILE A 36 3.16 16.06 8.34
CA ILE A 36 3.73 15.20 9.38
C ILE A 36 5.05 15.81 9.88
N PRO A 37 5.47 15.51 11.12
CA PRO A 37 6.74 16.01 11.66
C PRO A 37 7.94 15.59 10.80
N ASN A 38 8.96 16.42 10.72
CA ASN A 38 10.24 16.14 10.04
C ASN A 38 10.07 15.68 8.58
N ALA A 39 9.08 16.20 7.87
CA ALA A 39 8.82 15.87 6.47
C ALA A 39 8.64 17.14 5.63
N GLU A 40 8.87 17.00 4.34
CA GLU A 40 8.78 18.08 3.37
C GLU A 40 7.49 18.03 2.55
N GLN A 41 7.03 19.18 2.11
CA GLN A 41 5.88 19.22 1.22
C GLN A 41 6.30 18.98 -0.22
N LEU A 42 5.71 17.96 -0.86
CA LEU A 42 5.93 17.66 -2.28
C LEU A 42 4.60 17.34 -2.96
N ASP A 43 4.16 18.26 -3.83
CA ASP A 43 3.04 18.01 -4.73
C ASP A 43 3.56 17.41 -6.04
N ILE A 44 3.30 16.12 -6.24
CA ILE A 44 3.76 15.38 -7.43
C ILE A 44 3.03 15.77 -8.71
N THR A 45 2.01 16.61 -8.65
CA THR A 45 1.35 17.14 -9.85
C THR A 45 2.11 18.34 -10.44
N ARG A 46 3.08 18.91 -9.70
CA ARG A 46 3.87 20.10 -10.06
C ARG A 46 5.30 19.71 -10.43
N GLU A 47 5.67 19.94 -11.70
CA GLU A 47 7.00 19.62 -12.22
C GLU A 47 8.10 20.47 -11.60
N ASP A 48 7.82 21.76 -11.35
CA ASP A 48 8.74 22.68 -10.69
C ASP A 48 9.09 22.23 -9.27
N ALA A 49 8.08 21.77 -8.50
CA ALA A 49 8.28 21.24 -7.17
C ALA A 49 9.12 19.96 -7.18
N ILE A 50 8.84 19.03 -8.10
CA ILE A 50 9.62 17.80 -8.27
C ILE A 50 11.08 18.14 -8.63
N LYS A 51 11.30 19.02 -9.60
CA LYS A 51 12.65 19.41 -10.03
C LYS A 51 13.45 20.02 -8.88
N SER A 52 12.87 20.96 -8.14
CA SER A 52 13.51 21.58 -6.98
C SER A 52 13.86 20.55 -5.90
N PHE A 53 12.94 19.62 -5.62
CA PHE A 53 13.15 18.54 -4.66
C PHE A 53 14.35 17.65 -5.03
N PHE A 54 14.45 17.21 -6.29
CA PHE A 54 15.57 16.38 -6.74
C PHE A 54 16.91 17.13 -6.75
N GLN A 55 16.91 18.44 -7.05
CA GLN A 55 18.12 19.26 -6.99
C GLN A 55 18.69 19.37 -5.57
N ILE A 56 17.79 19.47 -4.57
CA ILE A 56 18.17 19.59 -3.16
C ILE A 56 18.59 18.24 -2.58
N HIS A 57 17.77 17.21 -2.76
CA HIS A 57 17.92 15.94 -2.02
C HIS A 57 18.77 14.91 -2.74
N LYS A 58 18.75 14.86 -4.08
CA LYS A 58 19.48 13.88 -4.91
C LYS A 58 19.35 12.46 -4.35
N PRO A 59 18.11 11.90 -4.27
CA PRO A 59 17.91 10.60 -3.66
C PRO A 59 18.55 9.47 -4.49
N ASP A 60 19.14 8.48 -3.82
CA ASP A 60 19.56 7.22 -4.45
C ASP A 60 18.35 6.40 -4.92
N VAL A 61 17.30 6.42 -4.09
CA VAL A 61 16.03 5.71 -4.33
C VAL A 61 14.85 6.59 -3.94
N LEU A 62 13.82 6.62 -4.77
CA LEU A 62 12.53 7.21 -4.46
C LEU A 62 11.47 6.13 -4.40
N ILE A 63 10.73 6.05 -3.30
CA ILE A 63 9.60 5.14 -3.13
C ILE A 63 8.32 5.98 -3.19
N ASN A 64 7.51 5.77 -4.24
CA ASN A 64 6.25 6.48 -4.43
C ASN A 64 5.07 5.72 -3.84
N CYS A 65 4.69 6.05 -2.61
CA CYS A 65 3.49 5.57 -1.91
C CYS A 65 2.27 6.49 -2.12
N SER A 66 2.42 7.60 -2.87
CA SER A 66 1.35 8.57 -3.03
C SER A 66 0.28 8.09 -4.00
N ALA A 67 -0.96 8.13 -3.58
CA ALA A 67 -2.12 7.88 -4.42
C ALA A 67 -3.41 8.39 -3.78
N ILE A 68 -4.40 8.72 -4.60
CA ILE A 68 -5.80 8.81 -4.20
C ILE A 68 -6.37 7.40 -4.32
N ALA A 69 -6.57 6.73 -3.17
CA ALA A 69 -7.00 5.33 -3.09
C ALA A 69 -8.49 5.16 -2.74
N ASP A 70 -9.22 6.27 -2.54
CA ASP A 70 -10.67 6.23 -2.36
C ASP A 70 -11.35 5.99 -3.71
N LEU A 71 -11.99 4.83 -3.85
CA LEU A 71 -12.59 4.40 -5.10
C LEU A 71 -13.73 5.32 -5.53
N GLU A 72 -14.60 5.69 -4.58
CA GLU A 72 -15.74 6.56 -4.87
C GLU A 72 -15.30 7.97 -5.26
N PHE A 73 -14.27 8.48 -4.58
CA PHE A 73 -13.67 9.75 -4.97
C PHE A 73 -13.08 9.69 -6.38
N CYS A 74 -12.36 8.62 -6.72
CA CYS A 74 -11.77 8.45 -8.05
C CYS A 74 -12.84 8.41 -9.16
N GLU A 75 -13.96 7.72 -8.93
CA GLU A 75 -15.07 7.69 -9.90
C GLU A 75 -15.71 9.06 -10.11
N LYS A 76 -15.87 9.84 -9.04
CA LYS A 76 -16.48 11.18 -9.08
C LYS A 76 -15.53 12.25 -9.60
N ASN A 77 -14.22 12.09 -9.39
CA ASN A 77 -13.18 13.10 -9.66
C ASN A 77 -12.10 12.56 -10.59
N LYS A 78 -12.52 12.00 -11.74
CA LYS A 78 -11.63 11.28 -12.67
C LYS A 78 -10.37 12.07 -13.07
N SER A 79 -10.53 13.31 -13.49
CA SER A 79 -9.40 14.16 -13.89
C SER A 79 -8.40 14.36 -12.76
N HIS A 80 -8.86 14.56 -11.52
CA HIS A 80 -7.98 14.75 -10.38
C HIS A 80 -7.28 13.43 -10.00
N ALA A 81 -8.00 12.32 -9.97
CA ALA A 81 -7.44 10.99 -9.73
C ALA A 81 -6.37 10.63 -10.78
N PHE A 82 -6.63 10.87 -12.07
CA PHE A 82 -5.69 10.65 -13.16
C PHE A 82 -4.44 11.53 -13.02
N ASN A 83 -4.62 12.81 -12.72
CA ASN A 83 -3.50 13.75 -12.57
C ASN A 83 -2.55 13.32 -11.42
N VAL A 84 -3.10 12.87 -10.28
CA VAL A 84 -2.28 12.41 -9.14
C VAL A 84 -1.73 11.01 -9.38
N ASN A 85 -2.61 10.01 -9.63
CA ASN A 85 -2.23 8.61 -9.64
C ASN A 85 -1.40 8.22 -10.86
N THR A 86 -1.71 8.83 -12.03
CA THR A 86 -1.08 8.46 -13.30
C THR A 86 -0.02 9.46 -13.73
N LEU A 87 -0.39 10.74 -13.92
CA LEU A 87 0.56 11.74 -14.39
C LEU A 87 1.59 12.13 -13.32
N GLY A 88 1.20 12.19 -12.05
CA GLY A 88 2.14 12.40 -10.94
C GLY A 88 3.20 11.32 -10.85
N ALA A 89 2.80 10.03 -10.98
CA ALA A 89 3.73 8.91 -11.03
C ALA A 89 4.68 9.00 -12.25
N LYS A 90 4.16 9.34 -13.44
CA LYS A 90 4.98 9.58 -14.63
C LYS A 90 6.01 10.66 -14.41
N LYS A 91 5.63 11.82 -13.84
CA LYS A 91 6.54 12.92 -13.57
C LYS A 91 7.66 12.54 -12.60
N LEU A 92 7.34 11.78 -11.55
CA LEU A 92 8.34 11.21 -10.64
C LEU A 92 9.29 10.27 -11.37
N ALA A 93 8.78 9.40 -12.26
CA ALA A 93 9.60 8.50 -13.06
C ALA A 93 10.56 9.27 -13.96
N GLN A 94 10.09 10.32 -14.65
CA GLN A 94 10.91 11.19 -15.48
C GLN A 94 12.01 11.89 -14.68
N ALA A 95 11.69 12.37 -13.48
CA ALA A 95 12.68 12.96 -12.59
C ALA A 95 13.71 11.93 -12.12
N CYS A 96 13.26 10.74 -11.68
CA CYS A 96 14.17 9.66 -11.29
C CYS A 96 15.13 9.30 -12.43
N ASN A 97 14.62 9.19 -13.66
CA ASN A 97 15.45 8.91 -14.83
C ASN A 97 16.46 10.03 -15.12
N THR A 98 16.03 11.29 -14.98
CA THR A 98 16.89 12.48 -15.22
C THR A 98 18.02 12.60 -14.19
N TYR A 99 17.76 12.25 -12.94
CA TYR A 99 18.70 12.42 -11.81
C TYR A 99 19.39 11.11 -11.38
N ASP A 100 19.30 10.04 -12.19
CA ASP A 100 19.89 8.72 -11.94
C ASP A 100 19.47 8.11 -10.57
N SER A 101 18.21 8.35 -10.19
CA SER A 101 17.60 7.81 -8.99
C SER A 101 16.79 6.55 -9.32
N HIS A 102 16.85 5.49 -8.51
CA HIS A 102 15.98 4.33 -8.70
C HIS A 102 14.57 4.62 -8.20
N LEU A 103 13.53 4.19 -8.96
CA LEU A 103 12.13 4.35 -8.56
C LEU A 103 11.50 3.01 -8.18
N ILE A 104 10.86 3.00 -6.99
CA ILE A 104 9.88 1.96 -6.63
C ILE A 104 8.50 2.61 -6.60
N HIS A 105 7.61 2.20 -7.51
CA HIS A 105 6.24 2.71 -7.59
C HIS A 105 5.26 1.73 -6.98
N VAL A 106 4.52 2.16 -5.96
CA VAL A 106 3.49 1.36 -5.31
C VAL A 106 2.22 1.34 -6.16
N SER A 107 1.79 0.14 -6.53
CA SER A 107 0.55 -0.18 -7.22
C SER A 107 -0.38 -1.01 -6.32
N THR A 108 -1.35 -1.71 -6.90
CA THR A 108 -2.45 -2.35 -6.19
C THR A 108 -2.91 -3.63 -6.88
N ASP A 109 -3.52 -4.55 -6.13
CA ASP A 109 -4.28 -5.70 -6.64
C ASP A 109 -5.55 -5.30 -7.43
N TYR A 110 -6.04 -4.05 -7.29
CA TYR A 110 -7.17 -3.50 -8.05
C TYR A 110 -6.88 -3.30 -9.55
N VAL A 111 -5.67 -3.58 -10.03
CA VAL A 111 -5.38 -3.67 -11.45
C VAL A 111 -6.02 -4.92 -12.09
N PHE A 112 -6.48 -5.87 -11.30
CA PHE A 112 -7.13 -7.10 -11.73
C PHE A 112 -8.65 -7.04 -11.56
N ASP A 113 -9.39 -7.88 -12.32
CA ASP A 113 -10.86 -7.92 -12.31
C ASP A 113 -11.46 -8.75 -11.14
N GLY A 114 -10.64 -9.56 -10.48
CA GLY A 114 -11.10 -10.42 -9.39
C GLY A 114 -11.92 -11.63 -9.83
N LYS A 115 -11.82 -12.08 -11.07
CA LYS A 115 -12.54 -13.27 -11.57
C LYS A 115 -11.75 -14.56 -11.42
N ALA A 116 -10.42 -14.49 -11.56
CA ALA A 116 -9.53 -15.65 -11.67
C ALA A 116 -8.40 -15.68 -10.61
N GLY A 117 -8.44 -14.81 -9.59
CA GLY A 117 -7.40 -14.78 -8.55
C GLY A 117 -7.29 -16.08 -7.75
N PRO A 118 -6.19 -16.25 -7.01
CA PRO A 118 -5.14 -15.24 -6.78
C PRO A 118 -4.24 -15.03 -8.01
N TYR A 119 -3.67 -13.82 -8.14
CA TYR A 119 -2.96 -13.35 -9.32
C TYR A 119 -1.44 -13.34 -9.16
N GLN A 120 -0.74 -13.72 -10.23
CA GLN A 120 0.72 -13.56 -10.41
C GLN A 120 1.05 -12.22 -11.07
N GLU A 121 2.33 -11.86 -11.07
CA GLU A 121 2.81 -10.62 -11.68
C GLU A 121 2.59 -10.56 -13.20
N ASN A 122 2.62 -11.72 -13.87
CA ASN A 122 2.46 -11.85 -15.32
C ASN A 122 1.00 -11.97 -15.79
N ASP A 123 0.05 -12.05 -14.86
CA ASP A 123 -1.36 -12.06 -15.23
C ASP A 123 -1.78 -10.72 -15.84
N THR A 124 -2.63 -10.78 -16.86
CA THR A 124 -3.06 -9.60 -17.61
C THR A 124 -3.97 -8.72 -16.76
N PRO A 125 -3.59 -7.46 -16.46
CA PRO A 125 -4.43 -6.51 -15.76
C PRO A 125 -5.76 -6.25 -16.50
N LYS A 126 -6.87 -6.20 -15.75
CA LYS A 126 -8.22 -5.88 -16.25
C LYS A 126 -8.98 -5.11 -15.16
N PRO A 127 -8.61 -3.86 -14.89
CA PRO A 127 -9.19 -3.09 -13.79
C PRO A 127 -10.68 -2.81 -14.03
N ILE A 128 -11.50 -3.01 -12.99
CA ILE A 128 -12.96 -2.80 -13.02
C ILE A 128 -13.41 -1.50 -12.34
N SER A 129 -12.48 -0.73 -11.80
CA SER A 129 -12.72 0.59 -11.19
C SER A 129 -11.79 1.64 -11.79
N TYR A 130 -12.19 2.91 -11.72
CA TYR A 130 -11.34 3.99 -12.23
C TYR A 130 -10.04 4.12 -11.44
N TYR A 131 -10.05 3.88 -10.13
CA TYR A 131 -8.83 3.78 -9.34
C TYR A 131 -7.87 2.74 -9.92
N GLY A 132 -8.36 1.51 -10.14
CA GLY A 132 -7.55 0.44 -10.74
C GLY A 132 -7.02 0.82 -12.12
N GLN A 133 -7.83 1.48 -12.97
CA GLN A 133 -7.40 1.99 -14.28
C GLN A 133 -6.25 2.99 -14.16
N THR A 134 -6.36 3.99 -13.25
CA THR A 134 -5.30 4.98 -13.04
C THR A 134 -4.00 4.35 -12.54
N LYS A 135 -4.09 3.33 -11.68
CA LYS A 135 -2.92 2.61 -11.17
C LYS A 135 -2.27 1.74 -12.24
N HIS A 136 -3.05 1.01 -13.04
CA HIS A 136 -2.51 0.24 -14.16
C HIS A 136 -1.81 1.14 -15.18
N GLN A 137 -2.42 2.23 -15.58
CA GLN A 137 -1.80 3.20 -16.48
C GLN A 137 -0.52 3.82 -15.89
N SER A 138 -0.44 4.00 -14.57
CA SER A 138 0.78 4.46 -13.93
C SER A 138 1.90 3.43 -13.98
N GLU A 139 1.60 2.12 -13.83
CA GLU A 139 2.57 1.03 -14.01
C GLU A 139 3.21 1.08 -15.40
N GLU A 140 2.35 1.18 -16.44
CA GLU A 140 2.79 1.25 -17.84
C GLU A 140 3.70 2.46 -18.11
N LEU A 141 3.30 3.64 -17.63
CA LEU A 141 4.07 4.88 -17.85
C LEU A 141 5.39 4.89 -17.09
N VAL A 142 5.44 4.35 -15.88
CA VAL A 142 6.66 4.23 -15.08
C VAL A 142 7.67 3.29 -15.75
N LEU A 143 7.24 2.11 -16.18
CA LEU A 143 8.12 1.12 -16.84
C LEU A 143 8.51 1.54 -18.27
N LYS A 144 7.65 2.29 -18.96
CA LYS A 144 7.98 2.90 -20.25
C LYS A 144 9.06 3.96 -20.13
N GLU A 145 9.07 4.72 -19.03
CA GLU A 145 10.11 5.73 -18.79
C GLU A 145 11.48 5.09 -18.55
N ASN A 146 11.52 4.02 -17.75
CA ASN A 146 12.73 3.24 -17.53
C ASN A 146 12.37 1.81 -17.06
N GLU A 147 12.74 0.80 -17.85
CA GLU A 147 12.49 -0.62 -17.56
C GLU A 147 13.21 -1.13 -16.31
N LYS A 148 14.24 -0.40 -15.84
CA LYS A 148 14.96 -0.70 -14.59
C LYS A 148 14.22 -0.28 -13.34
N PHE A 149 13.11 0.44 -13.45
CA PHE A 149 12.28 0.79 -12.29
C PHE A 149 11.50 -0.41 -11.76
N CYS A 150 11.08 -0.31 -10.51
CA CYS A 150 10.31 -1.34 -9.84
C CYS A 150 8.86 -0.89 -9.62
N VAL A 151 7.92 -1.79 -9.90
CA VAL A 151 6.50 -1.64 -9.55
C VAL A 151 6.17 -2.67 -8.48
N VAL A 152 5.58 -2.22 -7.39
CA VAL A 152 5.13 -3.07 -6.28
C VAL A 152 3.62 -3.06 -6.22
N ARG A 153 2.98 -4.18 -6.52
CA ARG A 153 1.54 -4.39 -6.30
C ARG A 153 1.32 -4.89 -4.88
N THR A 154 0.47 -4.21 -4.13
CA THR A 154 0.12 -4.61 -2.77
C THR A 154 -1.40 -4.79 -2.61
N GLY A 155 -1.82 -5.49 -1.55
CA GLY A 155 -3.23 -5.76 -1.26
C GLY A 155 -3.85 -4.76 -0.28
N VAL A 156 -4.77 -5.25 0.57
CA VAL A 156 -5.46 -4.43 1.56
C VAL A 156 -4.51 -4.09 2.71
N LEU A 157 -3.99 -2.88 2.70
CA LEU A 157 -3.09 -2.38 3.74
C LEU A 157 -3.80 -2.25 5.10
N TYR A 158 -3.13 -2.65 6.17
CA TYR A 158 -3.53 -2.42 7.56
C TYR A 158 -2.31 -2.18 8.44
N GLY A 159 -2.52 -1.48 9.57
CA GLY A 159 -1.47 -1.15 10.53
C GLY A 159 -1.89 0.04 11.38
N TRP A 160 -1.06 0.42 12.34
CA TRP A 160 -1.26 1.65 13.10
C TRP A 160 -1.02 2.86 12.20
N CYS A 161 -1.95 3.79 12.20
CA CYS A 161 -1.84 5.04 11.46
C CYS A 161 -2.59 6.16 12.18
N GLN A 162 -1.88 7.26 12.45
CA GLN A 162 -2.44 8.39 13.18
C GLN A 162 -3.48 9.15 12.35
N ASN A 163 -3.26 9.27 11.06
CA ASN A 163 -4.02 10.16 10.20
C ASN A 163 -5.12 9.46 9.39
N ARG A 164 -5.20 8.12 9.46
CA ARG A 164 -6.12 7.37 8.61
C ARG A 164 -6.58 6.08 9.25
N GLN A 165 -7.89 5.94 9.40
CA GLN A 165 -8.50 4.66 9.75
C GLN A 165 -8.36 3.67 8.58
N ASN A 166 -8.10 2.41 8.89
CA ASN A 166 -8.02 1.29 7.95
C ASN A 166 -8.84 0.10 8.46
N LEU A 167 -8.90 -0.98 7.69
CA LEU A 167 -9.72 -2.14 8.06
C LEU A 167 -9.37 -2.69 9.46
N GLY A 168 -8.08 -2.81 9.79
CA GLY A 168 -7.65 -3.32 11.09
C GLY A 168 -8.03 -2.40 12.24
N THR A 169 -7.67 -1.12 12.16
CA THR A 169 -7.97 -0.14 13.23
C THR A 169 -9.47 0.13 13.36
N MET A 170 -10.23 0.05 12.26
CA MET A 170 -11.69 0.15 12.31
C MET A 170 -12.30 -1.00 13.12
N ILE A 171 -11.91 -2.24 12.83
CA ILE A 171 -12.42 -3.42 13.56
C ILE A 171 -12.07 -3.32 15.04
N ILE A 172 -10.82 -2.99 15.39
CA ILE A 172 -10.37 -2.84 16.78
C ILE A 172 -11.23 -1.78 17.50
N SER A 173 -11.38 -0.60 16.90
CA SER A 173 -12.13 0.51 17.48
C SER A 173 -13.60 0.17 17.72
N GLU A 174 -14.29 -0.39 16.72
CA GLU A 174 -15.72 -0.71 16.84
C GLU A 174 -15.97 -1.81 17.88
N LEU A 175 -15.15 -2.88 17.89
CA LEU A 175 -15.31 -3.98 18.85
C LEU A 175 -14.98 -3.55 20.30
N ARG A 176 -13.98 -2.69 20.51
CA ARG A 176 -13.68 -2.11 21.83
C ARG A 176 -14.82 -1.24 22.36
N ASN A 177 -15.55 -0.61 21.46
CA ASN A 177 -16.75 0.17 21.80
C ASN A 177 -18.03 -0.68 21.86
N ASN A 178 -17.92 -2.03 21.90
CA ASN A 178 -19.04 -2.97 21.92
C ASN A 178 -20.02 -2.81 20.74
N LYS A 179 -19.54 -2.31 19.60
CA LYS A 179 -20.35 -2.15 18.40
C LYS A 179 -20.21 -3.35 17.46
N GLN A 180 -21.31 -3.67 16.79
CA GLN A 180 -21.32 -4.72 15.78
C GLN A 180 -20.59 -4.29 14.51
N VAL A 181 -19.75 -5.20 13.96
CA VAL A 181 -19.03 -5.00 12.70
C VAL A 181 -19.53 -6.01 11.66
N LYS A 182 -19.92 -5.51 10.47
CA LYS A 182 -20.29 -6.34 9.33
C LYS A 182 -19.07 -6.53 8.43
N LEU A 183 -18.67 -7.78 8.17
CA LEU A 183 -17.51 -8.12 7.35
C LEU A 183 -17.89 -9.10 6.24
N ILE A 184 -17.33 -8.87 5.06
CA ILE A 184 -17.64 -9.63 3.84
C ILE A 184 -16.90 -10.97 3.88
N ASN A 185 -17.64 -12.05 3.62
CA ASN A 185 -17.16 -13.44 3.71
C ASN A 185 -16.87 -14.11 2.35
N ASP A 186 -17.20 -13.46 1.23
CA ASP A 186 -17.08 -13.98 -0.13
C ASP A 186 -16.10 -13.18 -1.01
N GLN A 187 -15.43 -12.16 -0.46
CA GLN A 187 -14.35 -11.44 -1.11
C GLN A 187 -13.00 -11.88 -0.58
N GLN A 188 -12.16 -12.46 -1.43
CA GLN A 188 -10.77 -12.80 -1.11
C GLN A 188 -9.85 -11.61 -1.32
N VAL A 189 -8.95 -11.37 -0.38
CA VAL A 189 -7.95 -10.30 -0.40
C VAL A 189 -6.62 -10.78 0.18
N SER A 190 -5.54 -10.05 -0.07
CA SER A 190 -4.27 -10.18 0.64
C SER A 190 -4.15 -9.06 1.68
N PRO A 191 -4.50 -9.29 2.97
CA PRO A 191 -4.25 -8.30 4.01
C PRO A 191 -2.75 -8.07 4.14
N SER A 192 -2.32 -6.81 4.15
CA SER A 192 -0.92 -6.43 4.03
C SER A 192 -0.53 -5.47 5.15
N TYR A 193 0.25 -5.96 6.13
CA TYR A 193 0.71 -5.16 7.27
C TYR A 193 1.80 -4.18 6.84
N THR A 194 1.57 -2.91 7.06
CA THR A 194 2.38 -1.81 6.54
C THR A 194 3.87 -1.91 6.86
N ASP A 195 4.22 -2.30 8.08
CA ASP A 195 5.61 -2.34 8.50
C ASP A 195 6.35 -3.51 7.82
N ASN A 196 5.72 -4.70 7.70
CA ASN A 196 6.33 -5.81 6.97
C ASN A 196 6.43 -5.53 5.47
N ILE A 197 5.43 -4.84 4.88
CA ILE A 197 5.51 -4.39 3.48
C ILE A 197 6.65 -3.38 3.29
N ALA A 198 6.79 -2.42 4.21
CA ALA A 198 7.86 -1.43 4.18
C ALA A 198 9.26 -2.07 4.32
N GLU A 199 9.43 -3.07 5.20
CA GLU A 199 10.66 -3.85 5.35
C GLU A 199 11.06 -4.56 4.06
N MET A 200 10.11 -5.25 3.40
CA MET A 200 10.35 -5.92 2.13
C MET A 200 10.69 -4.92 1.01
N MET A 201 9.98 -3.80 0.95
CA MET A 201 10.25 -2.76 -0.04
C MET A 201 11.60 -2.06 0.20
N LEU A 202 12.01 -1.91 1.45
CA LEU A 202 13.34 -1.37 1.77
C LEU A 202 14.46 -2.29 1.24
N GLU A 203 14.29 -3.61 1.36
CA GLU A 203 15.24 -4.56 0.80
C GLU A 203 15.26 -4.48 -0.74
N LEU A 204 14.09 -4.38 -1.41
CA LEU A 204 14.02 -4.12 -2.85
C LEU A 204 14.75 -2.84 -3.26
N ALA A 205 14.63 -1.78 -2.45
CA ALA A 205 15.29 -0.51 -2.67
C ALA A 205 16.83 -0.63 -2.57
N GLN A 206 17.31 -1.37 -1.58
CA GLN A 206 18.74 -1.62 -1.40
C GLN A 206 19.33 -2.42 -2.55
N MET A 207 18.55 -3.36 -3.11
CA MET A 207 18.95 -4.16 -4.26
C MET A 207 18.81 -3.43 -5.61
N LYS A 208 18.11 -2.28 -5.63
CA LYS A 208 17.71 -1.56 -6.85
C LYS A 208 17.09 -2.50 -7.89
N ILE A 209 16.19 -3.38 -7.42
CA ILE A 209 15.60 -4.42 -8.27
C ILE A 209 14.62 -3.83 -9.27
N SER A 210 14.52 -4.41 -10.47
CA SER A 210 13.66 -3.94 -11.55
C SER A 210 12.52 -4.92 -11.86
N GLY A 211 11.42 -4.38 -12.41
CA GLY A 211 10.26 -5.13 -12.86
C GLY A 211 9.07 -5.05 -11.91
N ILE A 212 8.08 -5.92 -12.11
CA ILE A 212 6.84 -5.96 -11.32
C ILE A 212 6.93 -7.05 -10.26
N PHE A 213 6.53 -6.72 -9.03
CA PHE A 213 6.49 -7.65 -7.89
C PHE A 213 5.17 -7.51 -7.12
N ASN A 214 4.60 -8.64 -6.75
CA ASN A 214 3.54 -8.71 -5.76
C ASN A 214 4.18 -8.72 -4.36
N VAL A 215 3.86 -7.74 -3.53
CA VAL A 215 4.41 -7.59 -2.18
C VAL A 215 3.26 -7.47 -1.19
N THR A 216 2.90 -8.61 -0.60
CA THR A 216 1.84 -8.73 0.41
C THR A 216 2.29 -9.65 1.53
N ASN A 217 1.51 -9.75 2.60
CA ASN A 217 1.68 -10.85 3.54
C ASN A 217 1.34 -12.19 2.86
N SER A 218 1.80 -13.30 3.46
CA SER A 218 1.71 -14.63 2.84
C SER A 218 0.31 -15.25 2.86
N SER A 219 -0.66 -14.61 3.49
CA SER A 219 -2.02 -15.13 3.63
C SER A 219 -3.00 -14.46 2.67
N ILE A 220 -3.83 -15.27 2.03
CA ILE A 220 -5.01 -14.83 1.28
C ILE A 220 -6.24 -15.29 2.06
N MET A 221 -7.16 -14.39 2.37
CA MET A 221 -8.34 -14.68 3.17
C MET A 221 -9.49 -13.72 2.89
N THR A 222 -10.67 -14.02 3.43
CA THR A 222 -11.79 -13.08 3.37
C THR A 222 -11.62 -11.95 4.40
N ARG A 223 -12.36 -10.85 4.21
CA ARG A 223 -12.39 -9.79 5.22
C ARG A 223 -12.98 -10.28 6.54
N TYR A 224 -13.92 -11.22 6.47
CA TYR A 224 -14.51 -11.86 7.65
C TYR A 224 -13.47 -12.69 8.42
N ASP A 225 -12.72 -13.55 7.73
CA ASP A 225 -11.67 -14.35 8.35
C ASP A 225 -10.57 -13.48 8.95
N PHE A 226 -10.19 -12.40 8.26
CA PHE A 226 -9.26 -11.41 8.79
C PHE A 226 -9.78 -10.78 10.10
N GLY A 227 -11.05 -10.37 10.13
CA GLY A 227 -11.66 -9.79 11.34
C GLY A 227 -11.73 -10.78 12.51
N MET A 228 -12.06 -12.05 12.22
CA MET A 228 -12.09 -13.12 13.23
C MET A 228 -10.70 -13.38 13.82
N LEU A 229 -9.68 -13.46 12.96
CA LEU A 229 -8.29 -13.67 13.38
C LEU A 229 -7.75 -12.46 14.17
N LEU A 230 -8.02 -11.23 13.70
CA LEU A 230 -7.67 -10.01 14.41
C LEU A 230 -8.29 -9.98 15.79
N SER A 231 -9.58 -10.29 15.89
CA SER A 231 -10.29 -10.32 17.18
C SER A 231 -9.72 -11.36 18.14
N GLU A 232 -9.27 -12.51 17.62
CA GLU A 232 -8.58 -13.52 18.41
C GLU A 232 -7.26 -13.00 18.96
N VAL A 233 -6.44 -12.42 18.12
CA VAL A 233 -5.12 -11.90 18.50
C VAL A 233 -5.26 -10.77 19.51
N PHE A 234 -6.22 -9.86 19.32
CA PHE A 234 -6.42 -8.70 20.21
C PHE A 234 -7.33 -8.97 21.43
N GLY A 235 -7.83 -10.20 21.59
CA GLY A 235 -8.71 -10.56 22.72
C GLY A 235 -10.07 -9.85 22.69
N LEU A 236 -10.61 -9.57 21.48
CA LEU A 236 -11.86 -8.85 21.29
C LEU A 236 -13.06 -9.79 21.14
N ASN A 237 -14.26 -9.28 21.39
CA ASN A 237 -15.50 -10.06 21.33
C ASN A 237 -15.90 -10.42 19.90
N LYS A 238 -15.59 -11.64 19.46
CA LYS A 238 -15.91 -12.17 18.13
C LYS A 238 -17.42 -12.24 17.84
N SER A 239 -18.30 -12.33 18.86
CA SER A 239 -19.75 -12.43 18.65
C SER A 239 -20.37 -11.18 18.03
N LEU A 240 -19.65 -10.04 18.10
CA LEU A 240 -20.04 -8.78 17.48
C LEU A 240 -19.71 -8.71 15.98
N ILE A 241 -18.94 -9.68 15.44
CA ILE A 241 -18.67 -9.73 14.02
C ILE A 241 -19.78 -10.47 13.30
N LYS A 242 -20.40 -9.82 12.32
CA LYS A 242 -21.43 -10.38 11.46
C LYS A 242 -20.90 -10.63 10.06
N SER A 243 -21.07 -11.86 9.60
CA SER A 243 -20.76 -12.28 8.25
C SER A 243 -21.83 -11.76 7.30
N ILE A 244 -21.44 -11.10 6.21
CA ILE A 244 -22.32 -10.66 5.13
C ILE A 244 -21.71 -11.00 3.78
N SER A 245 -22.50 -11.06 2.71
CA SER A 245 -22.00 -11.17 1.34
C SER A 245 -21.58 -9.80 0.79
N ALA A 246 -20.78 -9.80 -0.27
CA ALA A 246 -20.42 -8.58 -0.99
C ALA A 246 -21.64 -7.92 -1.63
N GLU A 247 -22.62 -8.71 -2.04
CA GLU A 247 -23.90 -8.22 -2.59
C GLU A 247 -24.69 -7.44 -1.55
N ASP A 248 -24.79 -7.94 -0.32
CA ASP A 248 -25.47 -7.26 0.80
C ASP A 248 -24.81 -5.95 1.21
N PHE A 249 -23.52 -5.79 0.91
CA PHE A 249 -22.78 -4.56 1.24
C PHE A 249 -23.12 -3.37 0.31
N HIS A 250 -23.68 -3.63 -0.87
CA HIS A 250 -24.10 -2.63 -1.86
C HIS A 250 -23.02 -1.58 -2.18
N TRP A 251 -21.84 -2.00 -2.58
CA TRP A 251 -20.77 -1.08 -3.00
C TRP A 251 -21.22 -0.21 -4.20
N LYS A 252 -20.95 1.07 -4.12
CA LYS A 252 -21.20 2.00 -5.23
C LYS A 252 -20.22 1.82 -6.39
N VAL A 253 -19.01 1.35 -6.09
CA VAL A 253 -17.95 1.06 -7.07
C VAL A 253 -17.61 -0.41 -7.00
N PRO A 254 -17.57 -1.12 -8.15
CA PRO A 254 -17.24 -2.55 -8.16
C PRO A 254 -15.84 -2.83 -7.59
N ARG A 255 -15.72 -3.96 -6.90
CA ARG A 255 -14.46 -4.42 -6.30
C ARG A 255 -14.16 -5.86 -6.75
N PRO A 256 -12.89 -6.23 -6.94
CA PRO A 256 -12.51 -7.61 -7.23
C PRO A 256 -13.00 -8.57 -6.14
N HIS A 257 -13.72 -9.64 -6.52
CA HIS A 257 -14.24 -10.65 -5.58
C HIS A 257 -13.20 -11.71 -5.24
N LYS A 258 -12.61 -12.35 -6.25
CA LYS A 258 -11.51 -13.29 -6.10
C LYS A 258 -10.20 -12.55 -6.31
N GLY A 259 -9.86 -11.68 -5.37
CA GLY A 259 -8.60 -10.97 -5.35
C GLY A 259 -7.48 -11.82 -4.75
N GLY A 260 -6.50 -11.17 -4.19
CA GLY A 260 -5.31 -11.81 -3.64
C GLY A 260 -4.18 -11.89 -4.64
N LEU A 261 -2.96 -11.81 -4.12
CA LEU A 261 -1.72 -11.79 -4.91
C LEU A 261 -0.83 -12.95 -4.48
N LEU A 262 -0.32 -13.70 -5.45
CA LEU A 262 0.70 -14.72 -5.24
C LEU A 262 2.07 -14.05 -5.08
N ILE A 263 2.87 -14.56 -4.16
CA ILE A 263 4.13 -13.94 -3.71
C ILE A 263 5.36 -14.81 -3.95
N GLU A 264 5.26 -15.85 -4.77
CA GLU A 264 6.35 -16.79 -5.02
C GLU A 264 7.59 -16.11 -5.59
N LYS A 265 7.41 -15.10 -6.46
CA LYS A 265 8.51 -14.36 -7.07
C LYS A 265 9.30 -13.60 -6.01
N ILE A 266 8.62 -12.81 -5.16
CA ILE A 266 9.27 -12.01 -4.13
C ILE A 266 9.89 -12.88 -3.04
N SER A 267 9.25 -13.98 -2.65
CA SER A 267 9.72 -14.90 -1.61
C SER A 267 11.04 -15.61 -1.96
N LYS A 268 11.37 -15.72 -3.26
CA LYS A 268 12.65 -16.29 -3.71
C LYS A 268 13.81 -15.30 -3.64
N ILE A 269 13.51 -14.01 -3.66
CA ILE A 269 14.50 -12.93 -3.81
C ILE A 269 14.88 -12.35 -2.45
N LEU A 270 13.88 -12.08 -1.59
CA LEU A 270 14.10 -11.38 -0.33
C LEU A 270 14.57 -12.30 0.81
N HIS A 271 15.48 -11.78 1.64
CA HIS A 271 15.81 -12.35 2.94
C HIS A 271 14.69 -12.07 3.95
N LYS A 272 14.14 -10.86 3.95
CA LYS A 272 12.94 -10.49 4.71
C LYS A 272 11.72 -11.21 4.15
N LYS A 273 11.26 -12.24 4.85
CA LYS A 273 10.14 -13.07 4.37
C LYS A 273 8.80 -12.38 4.56
N PRO A 274 7.86 -12.56 3.61
CA PRO A 274 6.46 -12.21 3.83
C PRO A 274 5.91 -12.97 5.03
N LEU A 275 5.54 -12.26 6.09
CA LEU A 275 4.94 -12.86 7.28
C LEU A 275 3.48 -13.26 7.00
N SER A 276 2.97 -14.24 7.76
CA SER A 276 1.54 -14.52 7.78
C SER A 276 0.75 -13.37 8.44
N VAL A 277 -0.53 -13.26 8.14
CA VAL A 277 -1.39 -12.26 8.78
C VAL A 277 -1.41 -12.44 10.30
N LYS A 278 -1.35 -13.68 10.80
CA LYS A 278 -1.31 -13.94 12.26
C LYS A 278 -0.06 -13.37 12.91
N GLU A 279 1.11 -13.61 12.33
CA GLU A 279 2.39 -13.05 12.82
C GLU A 279 2.39 -11.53 12.79
N CYS A 280 1.86 -10.94 11.72
CA CYS A 280 1.72 -9.49 11.60
C CYS A 280 0.77 -8.88 12.64
N LEU A 281 -0.36 -9.52 12.89
CA LEU A 281 -1.31 -9.06 13.92
C LEU A 281 -0.72 -9.18 15.33
N MET A 282 0.04 -10.23 15.61
CA MET A 282 0.76 -10.37 16.90
C MET A 282 1.80 -9.25 17.05
N ARG A 283 2.55 -8.92 15.98
CA ARG A 283 3.48 -7.80 15.98
C ARG A 283 2.76 -6.46 16.21
N MET A 284 1.67 -6.22 15.49
CA MET A 284 0.85 -5.02 15.61
C MET A 284 0.29 -4.83 17.04
N ARG A 285 -0.14 -5.92 17.69
CA ARG A 285 -0.57 -5.90 19.10
C ARG A 285 0.60 -5.56 20.05
N GLY A 286 1.75 -6.20 19.88
CA GLY A 286 2.93 -5.92 20.71
C GLY A 286 3.44 -4.47 20.59
N GLU A 287 3.20 -3.81 19.46
CA GLU A 287 3.51 -2.37 19.30
C GLU A 287 2.55 -1.47 20.10
N GLU A 288 1.28 -1.85 20.18
CA GLU A 288 0.30 -1.12 21.01
C GLU A 288 0.68 -1.23 22.50
N GLU A 289 0.95 -2.43 22.97
CA GLU A 289 1.33 -2.70 24.38
C GLU A 289 2.57 -1.89 24.80
N ARG A 290 3.54 -1.70 23.88
CA ARG A 290 4.74 -0.86 24.14
C ARG A 290 4.47 0.64 24.18
N LYS A 291 3.38 1.12 23.58
CA LYS A 291 2.98 2.54 23.64
C LYS A 291 2.19 2.89 24.89
N GLU A 292 1.59 1.88 25.55
CA GLU A 292 0.81 2.02 26.77
C GLU A 292 1.68 1.91 28.05
N CYS A 293 2.90 1.41 27.95
CA CYS A 293 3.93 1.36 29.00
C CYS A 293 4.83 2.60 28.97
#